data_6064e4a4cca85a7ad507a318efb93c0a
#
_entry.id   6064e4a4cca85a7ad507a318efb93c0a
#
_cell.length_a   1.000
_cell.length_b   1.000
_cell.length_c   1.000
_cell.angle_alpha   90.00
_cell.angle_beta   90.00
_cell.angle_gamma   90.00
#
_symmetry.space_group_name_H-M   'P 1'
#
loop_
_entity.id
_entity.type
_entity.pdbx_description
1 polymer ?
#
loop_
_entity_poly.entity_id
_entity_poly.type
_entity_poly.pdbx_seq_one_letter_code
_entity_poly.pdbx_strand_id
1 'polypeptide(L)'
;RKTLELPKEYEFVYAMCQDGDNYSLLCGSYPIAYYDFEDNFTLNDPPKGDFEIITFDSNDTYISTLQLAERYTQNGFTFKQIYRINGGYILQCRAAIIVIGDDGNEKGKITLDETRQFDSLQMIEDEAFAISVDVAYNNAELHTLNLETYEVETSLFFQNTKICGMGLDAEGRLLLNDQTTNANALCYVNLQTGNLQEAFLWADVGLATQSFLEIRPWQAGYVLYEPYQNYISYLRRSDTSKKHELTIASDGNVAIASIVSDFNMSQDRYLVKLVNYGTEDRSMELLRTEIMAGKAPDLYCFK
;
A
#
# COMPACT_ATOMS: atom_id res chain seq x y z
N ARG A 1 -2.63 -4.12 -26.28
CA ARG A 1 -3.38 -3.26 -25.33
C ARG A 1 -4.85 -3.37 -25.68
N LYS A 2 -5.67 -3.73 -24.72
CA LYS A 2 -7.12 -3.72 -24.85
C LYS A 2 -7.64 -2.52 -24.07
N THR A 3 -8.53 -1.75 -24.65
CA THR A 3 -9.17 -0.62 -23.98
C THR A 3 -10.53 -1.10 -23.49
N LEU A 4 -10.82 -0.89 -22.21
CA LEU A 4 -12.11 -1.16 -21.62
C LEU A 4 -13.07 0.00 -21.98
N GLU A 5 -14.24 -0.33 -22.52
CA GLU A 5 -15.28 0.65 -22.80
C GLU A 5 -16.22 0.76 -21.59
N LEU A 6 -16.21 1.91 -20.94
CA LEU A 6 -17.11 2.20 -19.82
C LEU A 6 -18.50 2.62 -20.37
N PRO A 7 -19.61 2.35 -19.64
CA PRO A 7 -20.96 2.66 -20.09
C PRO A 7 -21.23 4.18 -20.24
N LYS A 8 -20.42 5.01 -19.60
CA LYS A 8 -20.37 6.47 -19.77
C LYS A 8 -18.97 6.99 -19.47
N GLU A 9 -18.71 8.25 -19.76
CA GLU A 9 -17.45 8.91 -19.34
C GLU A 9 -17.45 9.16 -17.83
N TYR A 10 -16.34 8.78 -17.18
CA TYR A 10 -16.05 9.07 -15.78
C TYR A 10 -14.76 9.87 -15.70
N GLU A 11 -14.71 10.76 -14.73
CA GLU A 11 -13.50 11.55 -14.50
C GLU A 11 -12.36 10.68 -13.95
N PHE A 12 -12.70 9.74 -13.04
CA PHE A 12 -11.74 8.86 -12.38
C PHE A 12 -12.28 7.45 -12.21
N VAL A 13 -11.35 6.48 -12.32
CA VAL A 13 -11.48 5.13 -11.77
C VAL A 13 -10.60 5.09 -10.52
N TYR A 14 -11.21 4.93 -9.36
CA TYR A 14 -10.53 5.03 -8.07
C TYR A 14 -9.92 3.72 -7.61
N ALA A 15 -10.65 2.63 -7.80
CA ALA A 15 -10.26 1.32 -7.31
C ALA A 15 -10.92 0.20 -8.12
N MET A 16 -10.36 -1.00 -8.01
CA MET A 16 -10.87 -2.21 -8.66
C MET A 16 -10.82 -3.37 -7.66
N CYS A 17 -11.83 -4.24 -7.71
CA CYS A 17 -11.79 -5.52 -7.01
C CYS A 17 -12.23 -6.67 -7.92
N GLN A 18 -11.81 -7.88 -7.56
CA GLN A 18 -12.32 -9.11 -8.13
C GLN A 18 -13.64 -9.49 -7.42
N ASP A 19 -14.61 -10.02 -8.16
CA ASP A 19 -15.91 -10.47 -7.71
C ASP A 19 -16.19 -11.85 -8.36
N GLY A 20 -15.63 -12.91 -7.81
CA GLY A 20 -15.64 -14.23 -8.41
C GLY A 20 -14.88 -14.26 -9.74
N ASP A 21 -15.56 -14.63 -10.82
CA ASP A 21 -15.02 -14.56 -12.19
C ASP A 21 -15.17 -13.17 -12.82
N ASN A 22 -15.84 -12.24 -12.13
CA ASN A 22 -16.07 -10.87 -12.56
C ASN A 22 -15.07 -9.91 -11.88
N TYR A 23 -15.12 -8.65 -12.28
CA TYR A 23 -14.44 -7.57 -11.57
C TYR A 23 -15.28 -6.31 -11.54
N SER A 24 -15.10 -5.52 -10.50
CA SER A 24 -15.84 -4.29 -10.26
C SER A 24 -14.90 -3.10 -10.15
N LEU A 25 -15.29 -1.99 -10.80
CA LEU A 25 -14.56 -0.72 -10.77
C LEU A 25 -15.36 0.29 -9.97
N LEU A 26 -14.73 0.97 -9.05
CA LEU A 26 -15.29 2.15 -8.40
C LEU A 26 -14.96 3.38 -9.24
N CYS A 27 -15.96 3.96 -9.86
CA CYS A 27 -15.87 5.12 -10.73
C CYS A 27 -16.62 6.31 -10.15
N GLY A 28 -16.23 7.51 -10.52
CA GLY A 28 -16.94 8.71 -10.10
C GLY A 28 -16.29 10.00 -10.55
N SER A 29 -16.92 11.10 -10.17
CA SER A 29 -16.41 12.43 -10.38
C SER A 29 -16.75 13.31 -9.20
N TYR A 30 -15.82 14.21 -8.83
CA TYR A 30 -16.15 15.37 -8.04
C TYR A 30 -16.48 16.52 -9.00
N PRO A 31 -17.48 17.33 -8.72
CA PRO A 31 -17.68 18.56 -9.49
C PRO A 31 -16.38 19.36 -9.41
N ILE A 32 -15.89 19.83 -10.55
CA ILE A 32 -14.66 20.59 -10.65
C ILE A 32 -14.82 21.81 -9.73
N ALA A 33 -14.19 21.81 -8.58
CA ALA A 33 -13.96 23.01 -7.84
C ALA A 33 -12.92 23.78 -8.65
N TYR A 34 -13.27 24.93 -9.18
CA TYR A 34 -12.31 25.89 -9.72
C TYR A 34 -11.30 26.18 -8.60
N TYR A 35 -10.10 25.63 -8.72
CA TYR A 35 -8.97 26.06 -7.93
C TYR A 35 -8.57 27.43 -8.46
N ASP A 36 -9.11 28.47 -7.86
CA ASP A 36 -8.54 29.80 -7.99
C ASP A 36 -7.29 29.83 -7.10
N PHE A 37 -6.13 29.78 -7.73
CA PHE A 37 -4.84 29.71 -7.04
C PHE A 37 -4.45 31.00 -6.30
N GLU A 38 -5.27 32.05 -6.39
CA GLU A 38 -4.97 33.36 -5.82
C GLU A 38 -5.65 33.64 -4.47
N ASP A 39 -6.65 32.90 -4.04
CA ASP A 39 -7.33 33.12 -2.78
C ASP A 39 -7.19 31.92 -1.81
N ASN A 40 -6.85 32.23 -0.56
CA ASN A 40 -6.83 31.32 0.58
C ASN A 40 -8.20 30.66 0.78
N PHE A 41 -8.37 29.48 0.19
CA PHE A 41 -9.63 28.74 0.19
C PHE A 41 -9.91 28.12 1.56
N THR A 42 -10.79 28.72 2.31
CA THR A 42 -11.64 28.02 3.29
C THR A 42 -12.95 27.66 2.60
N LEU A 43 -13.00 26.53 1.89
CA LEU A 43 -14.27 25.95 1.45
C LEU A 43 -15.02 25.46 2.70
N ASN A 44 -16.04 26.22 3.10
CA ASN A 44 -16.93 25.87 4.19
C ASN A 44 -17.75 24.58 3.87
N ASP A 45 -17.87 24.21 2.59
CA ASP A 45 -18.50 22.98 2.12
C ASP A 45 -17.73 22.41 0.92
N PRO A 46 -16.88 21.40 1.12
CA PRO A 46 -16.18 20.74 0.02
C PRO A 46 -17.20 20.08 -0.93
N PRO A 47 -16.95 20.09 -2.25
CA PRO A 47 -17.86 19.49 -3.22
C PRO A 47 -18.07 18.01 -2.94
N LYS A 48 -19.31 17.55 -3.10
CA LYS A 48 -19.71 16.15 -2.98
C LYS A 48 -19.73 15.49 -4.36
N GLY A 49 -19.05 14.36 -4.48
CA GLY A 49 -19.00 13.55 -5.68
C GLY A 49 -20.08 12.48 -5.72
N ASP A 50 -20.45 12.09 -6.93
CA ASP A 50 -21.29 10.93 -7.20
C ASP A 50 -20.42 9.75 -7.61
N PHE A 51 -20.68 8.56 -7.05
CA PHE A 51 -19.88 7.37 -7.27
C PHE A 51 -20.75 6.21 -7.72
N GLU A 52 -20.17 5.36 -8.55
CA GLU A 52 -20.81 4.15 -9.08
C GLU A 52 -19.82 2.99 -9.04
N ILE A 53 -20.34 1.80 -8.80
CA ILE A 53 -19.59 0.56 -8.96
C ILE A 53 -20.06 -0.12 -10.22
N ILE A 54 -19.14 -0.31 -11.17
CA ILE A 54 -19.41 -0.90 -12.48
C ILE A 54 -18.80 -2.29 -12.52
N THR A 55 -19.62 -3.28 -12.82
CA THR A 55 -19.20 -4.68 -12.87
C THR A 55 -19.08 -5.16 -14.31
N PHE A 56 -18.01 -5.89 -14.59
CA PHE A 56 -17.71 -6.55 -15.86
C PHE A 56 -17.46 -8.05 -15.64
N ASP A 57 -17.71 -8.85 -16.66
CA ASP A 57 -17.28 -10.25 -16.68
C ASP A 57 -15.78 -10.39 -17.04
N SER A 58 -15.28 -11.61 -16.99
CA SER A 58 -13.88 -11.94 -17.34
C SER A 58 -13.50 -11.69 -18.81
N ASN A 59 -14.48 -11.43 -19.68
CA ASN A 59 -14.30 -11.06 -21.10
C ASN A 59 -14.38 -9.55 -21.34
N ASP A 60 -14.45 -8.75 -20.27
CA ASP A 60 -14.65 -7.30 -20.28
C ASP A 60 -16.04 -6.86 -20.81
N THR A 61 -17.05 -7.74 -20.67
CA THR A 61 -18.43 -7.41 -21.02
C THR A 61 -19.09 -6.73 -19.83
N TYR A 62 -19.70 -5.58 -20.05
CA TYR A 62 -20.49 -4.87 -19.04
C TYR A 62 -21.64 -5.74 -18.51
N ILE A 63 -21.77 -5.83 -17.20
CA ILE A 63 -22.85 -6.56 -16.51
C ILE A 63 -23.84 -5.58 -15.88
N SER A 64 -23.34 -4.68 -15.00
CA SER A 64 -24.22 -3.82 -14.20
C SER A 64 -23.51 -2.57 -13.69
N THR A 65 -24.33 -1.60 -13.29
CA THR A 65 -23.91 -0.41 -12.55
C THR A 65 -24.70 -0.32 -11.25
N LEU A 66 -24.02 -0.16 -10.14
CA LEU A 66 -24.58 0.14 -8.83
C LEU A 66 -24.28 1.59 -8.47
N GLN A 67 -25.31 2.43 -8.43
CA GLN A 67 -25.19 3.81 -7.98
C GLN A 67 -25.06 3.84 -6.44
N LEU A 68 -24.06 4.54 -5.91
CA LEU A 68 -23.99 4.79 -4.47
C LEU A 68 -25.03 5.86 -4.11
N ALA A 69 -25.82 5.57 -3.08
CA ALA A 69 -26.88 6.49 -2.63
C ALA A 69 -26.31 7.73 -1.94
N GLU A 70 -25.22 7.55 -1.21
CA GLU A 70 -24.55 8.66 -0.50
C GLU A 70 -23.57 9.40 -1.42
N ARG A 71 -23.55 10.73 -1.26
CA ARG A 71 -22.56 11.60 -1.90
C ARG A 71 -21.44 11.91 -0.94
N TYR A 72 -20.21 11.65 -1.35
CA TYR A 72 -19.03 11.82 -0.51
C TYR A 72 -18.29 13.11 -0.86
N THR A 73 -17.72 13.77 0.15
CA THR A 73 -16.92 14.98 -0.02
C THR A 73 -15.48 14.63 -0.44
N GLN A 74 -14.85 15.50 -1.22
CA GLN A 74 -13.45 15.30 -1.66
C GLN A 74 -12.47 15.21 -0.48
N ASN A 75 -12.69 15.99 0.58
CA ASN A 75 -11.83 15.99 1.76
C ASN A 75 -12.04 14.72 2.60
N GLY A 76 -11.04 13.86 2.62
CA GLY A 76 -11.02 12.60 3.38
C GLY A 76 -11.66 11.40 2.69
N PHE A 77 -12.41 11.58 1.61
CA PHE A 77 -13.11 10.51 0.88
C PHE A 77 -12.55 10.25 -0.52
N THR A 78 -11.24 10.43 -0.70
CA THR A 78 -10.57 9.86 -1.86
C THR A 78 -10.49 8.36 -1.65
N PHE A 79 -11.31 7.61 -2.37
CA PHE A 79 -11.32 6.16 -2.29
C PHE A 79 -10.02 5.58 -2.83
N LYS A 80 -9.48 4.58 -2.13
CA LYS A 80 -8.23 3.93 -2.48
C LYS A 80 -8.40 2.46 -2.82
N GLN A 81 -9.30 1.79 -2.13
CA GLN A 81 -9.53 0.35 -2.30
C GLN A 81 -11.01 0.02 -2.22
N ILE A 82 -11.39 -1.04 -2.93
CA ILE A 82 -12.72 -1.64 -2.91
C ILE A 82 -12.56 -3.15 -2.77
N TYR A 83 -13.47 -3.77 -2.01
CA TYR A 83 -13.56 -5.24 -1.91
C TYR A 83 -15.02 -5.66 -2.04
N ARG A 84 -15.24 -6.77 -2.76
CA ARG A 84 -16.54 -7.44 -2.77
C ARG A 84 -16.69 -8.27 -1.50
N ILE A 85 -17.84 -8.18 -0.84
CA ILE A 85 -18.23 -8.99 0.30
C ILE A 85 -19.60 -9.60 0.04
N ASN A 86 -20.03 -10.55 0.88
CA ASN A 86 -21.38 -11.09 0.81
C ASN A 86 -22.41 -9.97 1.09
N GLY A 87 -23.27 -9.69 0.11
CA GLY A 87 -24.33 -8.67 0.23
C GLY A 87 -23.87 -7.23 0.01
N GLY A 88 -22.69 -6.98 -0.58
CA GLY A 88 -22.27 -5.62 -0.89
C GLY A 88 -20.78 -5.43 -1.16
N TYR A 89 -20.29 -4.26 -0.78
CA TYR A 89 -18.91 -3.84 -0.98
C TYR A 89 -18.35 -3.14 0.25
N ILE A 90 -17.03 -3.21 0.42
CA ILE A 90 -16.30 -2.37 1.35
C ILE A 90 -15.50 -1.38 0.54
N LEU A 91 -15.61 -0.11 0.90
CA LEU A 91 -14.85 1.00 0.32
C LEU A 91 -13.90 1.56 1.37
N GLN A 92 -12.60 1.65 1.04
CA GLN A 92 -11.63 2.28 1.92
C GLN A 92 -11.26 3.66 1.40
N CYS A 93 -11.32 4.65 2.28
CA CYS A 93 -10.75 5.98 2.11
C CYS A 93 -9.92 6.35 3.35
N ARG A 94 -9.26 7.51 3.33
CA ARG A 94 -8.45 7.96 4.49
C ARG A 94 -9.27 8.15 5.75
N ALA A 95 -10.48 8.71 5.62
CA ALA A 95 -11.32 9.07 6.75
C ALA A 95 -12.13 7.91 7.31
N ALA A 96 -12.41 6.88 6.49
CA ALA A 96 -13.32 5.81 6.87
C ALA A 96 -13.15 4.54 6.04
N ILE A 97 -13.69 3.46 6.59
CA ILE A 97 -14.03 2.24 5.87
C ILE A 97 -15.55 2.15 5.86
N ILE A 98 -16.14 2.05 4.68
CA ILE A 98 -17.57 2.17 4.45
C ILE A 98 -18.08 0.84 3.89
N VAL A 99 -19.15 0.32 4.48
CA VAL A 99 -19.84 -0.88 4.00
C VAL A 99 -21.07 -0.45 3.20
N ILE A 100 -21.12 -0.86 1.94
CA ILE A 100 -22.21 -0.57 1.01
C ILE A 100 -22.97 -1.86 0.71
N GLY A 101 -24.29 -1.83 0.75
CA GLY A 101 -25.13 -2.95 0.35
C GLY A 101 -25.26 -3.11 -1.16
N ASP A 102 -25.79 -4.27 -1.61
CA ASP A 102 -26.10 -4.52 -3.03
C ASP A 102 -27.15 -3.56 -3.61
N ASP A 103 -27.82 -2.80 -2.75
CA ASP A 103 -28.78 -1.74 -3.09
C ASP A 103 -28.13 -0.35 -3.27
N GLY A 104 -26.80 -0.25 -3.07
CA GLY A 104 -26.05 1.01 -3.15
C GLY A 104 -26.13 1.88 -1.89
N ASN A 105 -26.87 1.45 -0.86
CA ASN A 105 -26.99 2.20 0.39
C ASN A 105 -25.84 1.90 1.33
N GLU A 106 -25.41 2.91 2.10
CA GLU A 106 -24.47 2.73 3.19
C GLU A 106 -25.14 1.89 4.31
N LYS A 107 -24.52 0.76 4.67
CA LYS A 107 -24.96 -0.12 5.75
C LYS A 107 -24.32 0.29 7.08
N GLY A 108 -23.08 0.75 7.00
CA GLY A 108 -22.32 1.21 8.15
C GLY A 108 -20.98 1.77 7.79
N LYS A 109 -20.32 2.35 8.78
CA LYS A 109 -19.10 3.09 8.60
C LYS A 109 -18.20 2.99 9.81
N ILE A 110 -16.93 2.63 9.61
CA ILE A 110 -15.90 2.61 10.63
C ILE A 110 -15.05 3.86 10.46
N THR A 111 -14.91 4.64 11.52
CA THR A 111 -14.07 5.85 11.56
C THR A 111 -13.07 5.75 12.69
N LEU A 112 -11.95 6.45 12.56
CA LEU A 112 -10.96 6.64 13.61
C LEU A 112 -11.09 8.04 14.20
N ASP A 113 -10.33 8.32 15.25
CA ASP A 113 -10.18 9.68 15.75
C ASP A 113 -9.48 10.59 14.73
N GLU A 114 -9.60 11.91 14.90
CA GLU A 114 -9.08 12.92 13.96
C GLU A 114 -7.55 12.92 13.83
N THR A 115 -6.84 12.25 14.72
CA THR A 115 -5.37 12.17 14.70
C THR A 115 -4.85 11.05 13.82
N ARG A 116 -5.74 10.17 13.34
CA ARG A 116 -5.40 8.98 12.56
C ARG A 116 -6.18 8.91 11.25
N GLN A 117 -5.61 8.22 10.29
CA GLN A 117 -6.23 7.95 9.00
C GLN A 117 -5.98 6.52 8.57
N PHE A 118 -6.93 5.92 7.85
CA PHE A 118 -6.72 4.63 7.21
C PHE A 118 -5.76 4.77 6.03
N ASP A 119 -4.77 3.89 5.97
CA ASP A 119 -3.82 3.84 4.87
C ASP A 119 -4.16 2.74 3.86
N SER A 120 -4.42 1.53 4.34
CA SER A 120 -4.74 0.37 3.50
C SER A 120 -5.71 -0.58 4.19
N LEU A 121 -6.38 -1.40 3.37
CA LEU A 121 -7.35 -2.43 3.76
C LEU A 121 -6.98 -3.75 3.09
N GLN A 122 -7.17 -4.87 3.75
CA GLN A 122 -7.01 -6.21 3.21
C GLN A 122 -8.09 -7.15 3.75
N MET A 123 -8.69 -7.92 2.85
CA MET A 123 -9.58 -9.02 3.22
C MET A 123 -8.78 -10.33 3.25
N ILE A 124 -8.97 -11.11 4.32
CA ILE A 124 -8.46 -12.50 4.44
C ILE A 124 -9.68 -13.36 4.74
N GLU A 125 -10.09 -14.16 3.77
CA GLU A 125 -11.36 -14.87 3.83
C GLU A 125 -12.52 -13.88 4.11
N ASP A 126 -13.20 -14.00 5.24
CA ASP A 126 -14.29 -13.12 5.66
C ASP A 126 -13.87 -12.06 6.69
N GLU A 127 -12.59 -12.03 7.07
CA GLU A 127 -12.05 -11.06 8.03
C GLU A 127 -11.45 -9.83 7.32
N ALA A 128 -11.74 -8.65 7.84
CA ALA A 128 -11.23 -7.39 7.34
C ALA A 128 -10.12 -6.85 8.24
N PHE A 129 -8.97 -6.54 7.65
CA PHE A 129 -7.82 -5.93 8.31
C PHE A 129 -7.53 -4.56 7.71
N ALA A 130 -7.28 -3.57 8.55
CA ALA A 130 -6.92 -2.23 8.10
C ALA A 130 -5.68 -1.71 8.82
N ILE A 131 -4.80 -1.05 8.07
CA ILE A 131 -3.73 -0.23 8.65
C ILE A 131 -4.25 1.19 8.80
N SER A 132 -4.07 1.75 9.99
CA SER A 132 -4.15 3.18 10.21
C SER A 132 -2.77 3.75 10.58
N VAL A 133 -2.56 5.00 10.22
CA VAL A 133 -1.35 5.75 10.56
C VAL A 133 -1.74 7.06 11.22
N ASP A 134 -0.86 7.58 12.09
CA ASP A 134 -1.03 8.94 12.60
C ASP A 134 -0.76 9.96 11.48
N VAL A 135 -1.21 11.19 11.65
CA VAL A 135 -1.06 12.25 10.63
C VAL A 135 0.41 12.58 10.31
N ALA A 136 1.34 12.22 11.19
CA ALA A 136 2.78 12.38 10.99
C ALA A 136 3.45 11.15 10.36
N TYR A 137 2.71 10.05 10.15
CA TYR A 137 3.20 8.76 9.64
C TYR A 137 4.34 8.15 10.47
N ASN A 138 4.35 8.39 11.79
CA ASN A 138 5.37 7.88 12.69
C ASN A 138 4.95 6.60 13.42
N ASN A 139 3.63 6.37 13.53
CA ASN A 139 3.07 5.21 14.22
C ASN A 139 1.94 4.62 13.39
N ALA A 140 1.92 3.29 13.33
CA ALA A 140 0.88 2.54 12.65
C ALA A 140 0.11 1.64 13.62
N GLU A 141 -1.12 1.31 13.28
CA GLU A 141 -1.92 0.28 13.93
C GLU A 141 -2.56 -0.62 12.89
N LEU A 142 -2.47 -1.91 13.13
CA LEU A 142 -3.22 -2.91 12.38
C LEU A 142 -4.49 -3.25 13.17
N HIS A 143 -5.62 -3.01 12.56
CA HIS A 143 -6.94 -3.26 13.12
C HIS A 143 -7.57 -4.50 12.51
N THR A 144 -8.23 -5.30 13.34
CA THR A 144 -9.27 -6.24 12.90
C THR A 144 -10.61 -5.52 12.97
N LEU A 145 -11.40 -5.61 11.91
CA LEU A 145 -12.65 -4.88 11.78
C LEU A 145 -13.85 -5.83 11.86
N ASN A 146 -14.85 -5.46 12.63
CA ASN A 146 -16.15 -6.10 12.61
C ASN A 146 -17.06 -5.41 11.61
N LEU A 147 -17.39 -6.10 10.52
CA LEU A 147 -18.23 -5.57 9.45
C LEU A 147 -19.73 -5.67 9.72
N GLU A 148 -20.14 -6.35 10.81
CA GLU A 148 -21.54 -6.43 11.24
C GLU A 148 -21.88 -5.31 12.24
N THR A 149 -20.97 -5.03 13.19
CA THR A 149 -21.14 -3.95 14.18
C THR A 149 -20.56 -2.62 13.73
N TYR A 150 -19.75 -2.62 12.67
CA TYR A 150 -19.03 -1.46 12.13
C TYR A 150 -18.05 -0.84 13.13
N GLU A 151 -17.31 -1.69 13.82
CA GLU A 151 -16.39 -1.30 14.88
C GLU A 151 -15.00 -1.91 14.67
N VAL A 152 -14.01 -1.32 15.31
CA VAL A 152 -12.68 -1.91 15.47
C VAL A 152 -12.73 -2.92 16.62
N GLU A 153 -12.43 -4.19 16.37
CA GLU A 153 -12.43 -5.23 17.40
C GLU A 153 -11.12 -5.28 18.17
N THR A 154 -9.99 -5.28 17.45
CA THR A 154 -8.66 -5.36 18.05
C THR A 154 -7.70 -4.47 17.30
N SER A 155 -6.61 -4.08 17.97
CA SER A 155 -5.53 -3.30 17.35
C SER A 155 -4.18 -3.78 17.83
N LEU A 156 -3.24 -3.87 16.89
CA LEU A 156 -1.82 -4.09 17.14
C LEU A 156 -1.07 -2.79 16.85
N PHE A 157 -0.37 -2.26 17.83
CA PHE A 157 0.32 -0.98 17.73
C PHE A 157 1.79 -1.15 17.35
N PHE A 158 2.24 -0.42 16.33
CA PHE A 158 3.62 -0.38 15.86
C PHE A 158 4.20 1.01 16.12
N GLN A 159 5.04 1.11 17.14
CA GLN A 159 5.64 2.38 17.55
C GLN A 159 6.90 2.68 16.73
N ASN A 160 7.06 3.94 16.31
CA ASN A 160 8.19 4.42 15.50
C ASN A 160 8.40 3.59 14.22
N THR A 161 7.30 3.14 13.63
CA THR A 161 7.29 2.27 12.47
C THR A 161 6.45 2.89 11.37
N LYS A 162 7.05 3.16 10.24
CA LYS A 162 6.36 3.66 9.06
C LYS A 162 5.87 2.47 8.23
N ILE A 163 4.67 2.00 8.55
CA ILE A 163 4.01 0.96 7.76
C ILE A 163 3.08 1.63 6.75
N CYS A 164 3.19 1.24 5.50
CA CYS A 164 2.30 1.68 4.43
C CYS A 164 2.08 0.54 3.43
N GLY A 165 0.84 0.23 3.18
CA GLY A 165 0.45 -0.85 2.29
C GLY A 165 0.41 -2.22 2.95
N MET A 166 -0.54 -3.01 2.51
CA MET A 166 -0.76 -4.40 2.90
C MET A 166 -0.92 -5.29 1.68
N GLY A 167 -0.79 -6.58 1.90
CA GLY A 167 -1.08 -7.60 0.91
C GLY A 167 -1.06 -8.98 1.50
N LEU A 168 -1.18 -9.97 0.62
CA LEU A 168 -1.13 -11.38 1.00
C LEU A 168 0.00 -12.09 0.26
N ASP A 169 0.56 -13.10 0.88
CA ASP A 169 1.40 -14.05 0.17
C ASP A 169 0.56 -15.19 -0.44
N ALA A 170 1.23 -16.15 -1.08
CA ALA A 170 0.58 -17.28 -1.74
C ALA A 170 -0.12 -18.25 -0.75
N GLU A 171 0.27 -18.23 0.52
CA GLU A 171 -0.30 -18.99 1.61
C GLU A 171 -1.41 -18.22 2.36
N GLY A 172 -1.77 -17.01 1.91
CA GLY A 172 -2.78 -16.15 2.54
C GLY A 172 -2.31 -15.42 3.80
N ARG A 173 -0.98 -15.39 4.07
CA ARG A 173 -0.44 -14.69 5.23
C ARG A 173 -0.35 -13.19 4.96
N LEU A 174 -0.69 -12.38 5.95
CA LEU A 174 -0.66 -10.92 5.84
C LEU A 174 0.77 -10.40 5.74
N LEU A 175 0.99 -9.57 4.73
CA LEU A 175 2.23 -8.86 4.47
C LEU A 175 2.03 -7.37 4.73
N LEU A 176 2.99 -6.76 5.41
CA LEU A 176 3.06 -5.32 5.66
C LEU A 176 4.32 -4.73 5.04
N ASN A 177 4.19 -3.55 4.45
CA ASN A 177 5.33 -2.80 3.95
C ASN A 177 5.89 -1.91 5.07
N ASP A 178 7.00 -2.32 5.65
CA ASP A 178 7.74 -1.57 6.67
C ASP A 178 8.77 -0.65 6.00
N GLN A 179 8.55 0.66 6.11
CA GLN A 179 9.44 1.71 5.61
C GLN A 179 10.20 2.43 6.74
N THR A 180 10.33 1.82 7.89
CA THR A 180 11.19 2.38 8.93
C THR A 180 12.61 2.57 8.40
N THR A 181 13.27 3.63 8.85
CA THR A 181 14.57 4.11 8.34
C THR A 181 15.67 3.04 8.26
N ASN A 182 15.50 1.94 8.97
CA ASN A 182 16.50 0.86 9.02
C ASN A 182 16.05 -0.45 8.34
N ALA A 183 14.80 -0.61 7.96
CA ALA A 183 14.33 -1.89 7.49
C ALA A 183 13.85 -1.91 6.03
N ASN A 184 13.17 -0.91 5.52
CA ASN A 184 12.63 -0.91 4.14
C ASN A 184 12.34 -2.32 3.61
N ALA A 185 11.44 -3.03 4.29
CA ALA A 185 11.23 -4.46 4.11
C ALA A 185 9.76 -4.78 3.87
N LEU A 186 9.50 -5.85 3.14
CA LEU A 186 8.22 -6.52 3.21
C LEU A 186 8.28 -7.52 4.37
N CYS A 187 7.32 -7.45 5.29
CA CYS A 187 7.31 -8.24 6.50
C CYS A 187 6.03 -9.05 6.65
N TYR A 188 6.15 -10.28 7.13
CA TYR A 188 5.02 -11.01 7.70
C TYR A 188 4.67 -10.44 9.05
N VAL A 189 3.38 -10.38 9.36
CA VAL A 189 2.91 -10.01 10.70
C VAL A 189 2.34 -11.22 11.44
N ASN A 190 2.75 -11.39 12.69
CA ASN A 190 2.08 -12.31 13.58
C ASN A 190 0.86 -11.60 14.20
N LEU A 191 -0.33 -11.99 13.81
CA LEU A 191 -1.59 -11.35 14.23
C LEU A 191 -1.89 -11.47 15.73
N GLN A 192 -1.22 -12.38 16.45
CA GLN A 192 -1.40 -12.53 17.90
C GLN A 192 -0.47 -11.63 18.72
N THR A 193 0.75 -11.41 18.22
CA THR A 193 1.80 -10.72 18.97
C THR A 193 2.18 -9.36 18.40
N GLY A 194 1.80 -9.07 17.15
CA GLY A 194 2.24 -7.88 16.40
C GLY A 194 3.69 -7.96 15.93
N ASN A 195 4.41 -9.08 16.15
CA ASN A 195 5.79 -9.19 15.73
C ASN A 195 5.89 -9.22 14.20
N LEU A 196 6.79 -8.41 13.66
CA LEU A 196 7.13 -8.39 12.25
C LEU A 196 8.31 -9.33 11.99
N GLN A 197 8.18 -10.15 10.96
CA GLN A 197 9.24 -11.01 10.45
C GLN A 197 9.54 -10.63 9.01
N GLU A 198 10.76 -10.24 8.72
CA GLU A 198 11.21 -9.91 7.38
C GLU A 198 10.95 -11.05 6.39
N ALA A 199 10.24 -10.76 5.30
CA ALA A 199 10.11 -11.64 4.16
C ALA A 199 11.27 -11.39 3.16
N PHE A 200 11.56 -10.12 2.87
CA PHE A 200 12.73 -9.66 2.13
C PHE A 200 12.90 -8.13 2.27
N LEU A 201 14.11 -7.66 2.04
CA LEU A 201 14.41 -6.23 1.89
C LEU A 201 14.10 -5.76 0.48
N TRP A 202 13.54 -4.57 0.33
CA TRP A 202 13.28 -3.98 -1.00
C TRP A 202 14.56 -3.82 -1.82
N ALA A 203 15.66 -3.49 -1.17
CA ALA A 203 16.97 -3.40 -1.81
C ALA A 203 17.45 -4.74 -2.41
N ASP A 204 17.10 -5.88 -1.80
CA ASP A 204 17.47 -7.21 -2.30
C ASP A 204 16.77 -7.59 -3.60
N VAL A 205 15.59 -7.01 -3.84
CA VAL A 205 14.83 -7.20 -5.09
C VAL A 205 15.03 -6.06 -6.09
N GLY A 206 15.96 -5.15 -5.81
CA GLY A 206 16.29 -4.06 -6.70
C GLY A 206 15.28 -2.92 -6.69
N LEU A 207 14.49 -2.79 -5.65
CA LEU A 207 13.56 -1.68 -5.49
C LEU A 207 14.06 -0.73 -4.41
N ALA A 208 14.02 0.58 -4.69
CA ALA A 208 14.15 1.60 -3.66
C ALA A 208 12.89 1.58 -2.77
N THR A 209 12.87 2.36 -1.71
CA THR A 209 11.68 2.53 -0.86
C THR A 209 10.42 2.70 -1.69
N GLN A 210 9.47 1.80 -1.53
CA GLN A 210 8.27 1.81 -2.34
C GLN A 210 7.04 2.14 -1.50
N SER A 211 6.28 3.10 -1.97
CA SER A 211 4.93 3.34 -1.50
C SER A 211 3.99 2.56 -2.41
N PHE A 212 3.81 1.27 -2.17
CA PHE A 212 2.78 0.54 -2.90
C PHE A 212 1.47 0.53 -2.10
N LEU A 213 0.38 0.51 -2.83
CA LEU A 213 -0.94 0.43 -2.25
C LEU A 213 -1.32 -1.02 -1.97
N GLU A 214 -0.92 -1.93 -2.85
CA GLU A 214 -1.34 -3.32 -2.81
C GLU A 214 -0.26 -4.25 -3.34
N ILE A 215 -0.11 -5.40 -2.66
CA ILE A 215 0.71 -6.52 -3.11
C ILE A 215 -0.18 -7.76 -3.22
N ARG A 216 -0.08 -8.48 -4.33
CA ARG A 216 -0.81 -9.72 -4.59
C ARG A 216 0.12 -10.82 -5.05
N PRO A 217 -0.10 -12.07 -4.61
CA PRO A 217 0.62 -13.21 -5.16
C PRO A 217 0.23 -13.40 -6.63
N TRP A 218 1.21 -13.67 -7.47
CA TRP A 218 1.01 -13.95 -8.88
C TRP A 218 2.02 -14.97 -9.37
N GLN A 219 1.58 -16.13 -9.82
CA GLN A 219 2.43 -17.25 -10.24
C GLN A 219 3.45 -17.61 -9.13
N ALA A 220 4.75 -17.52 -9.40
CA ALA A 220 5.84 -17.79 -8.45
C ALA A 220 6.41 -16.50 -7.80
N GLY A 221 5.66 -15.40 -7.79
CA GLY A 221 6.10 -14.12 -7.27
C GLY A 221 4.95 -13.24 -6.81
N TYR A 222 5.16 -11.94 -6.92
CA TYR A 222 4.19 -10.94 -6.51
C TYR A 222 3.98 -9.89 -7.58
N VAL A 223 2.76 -9.38 -7.68
CA VAL A 223 2.43 -8.15 -8.40
C VAL A 223 2.27 -7.04 -7.39
N LEU A 224 2.93 -5.93 -7.65
CA LEU A 224 2.84 -4.70 -6.87
C LEU A 224 2.12 -3.64 -7.70
N TYR A 225 1.15 -2.98 -7.11
CA TYR A 225 0.56 -1.78 -7.69
C TYR A 225 1.03 -0.55 -6.94
N GLU A 226 1.62 0.38 -7.69
CA GLU A 226 2.13 1.65 -7.18
C GLU A 226 1.32 2.81 -7.79
N PRO A 227 0.39 3.39 -7.02
CA PRO A 227 -0.56 4.37 -7.55
C PRO A 227 0.08 5.69 -7.95
N TYR A 228 1.16 6.11 -7.27
CA TYR A 228 1.82 7.40 -7.54
C TYR A 228 2.60 7.43 -8.85
N GLN A 229 3.11 6.27 -9.28
CA GLN A 229 3.86 6.15 -10.53
C GLN A 229 3.03 5.53 -11.65
N ASN A 230 1.83 5.08 -11.32
CA ASN A 230 0.86 4.53 -12.25
C ASN A 230 1.37 3.32 -13.04
N TYR A 231 2.19 2.47 -12.40
CA TYR A 231 2.65 1.23 -13.00
C TYR A 231 2.51 0.02 -12.07
N ILE A 232 2.57 -1.14 -12.68
CA ILE A 232 2.51 -2.44 -12.03
C ILE A 232 3.88 -3.09 -12.17
N SER A 233 4.46 -3.48 -11.05
CA SER A 233 5.72 -4.22 -10.97
C SER A 233 5.46 -5.70 -10.73
N TYR A 234 6.23 -6.55 -11.38
CA TYR A 234 6.21 -7.98 -11.13
C TYR A 234 7.51 -8.42 -10.46
N LEU A 235 7.41 -8.90 -9.22
CA LEU A 235 8.52 -9.48 -8.47
C LEU A 235 8.52 -11.00 -8.64
N ARG A 236 9.59 -11.51 -9.19
CA ARG A 236 9.81 -12.95 -9.32
C ARG A 236 10.97 -13.38 -8.43
N ARG A 237 10.79 -14.47 -7.68
CA ARG A 237 11.90 -15.07 -6.98
C ARG A 237 12.97 -15.51 -7.98
N SER A 238 14.18 -14.95 -7.87
CA SER A 238 15.32 -15.34 -8.66
C SER A 238 16.24 -16.21 -7.82
N ASP A 239 16.95 -17.15 -8.47
CA ASP A 239 18.03 -17.89 -7.83
C ASP A 239 19.25 -16.97 -7.70
N THR A 240 19.37 -16.32 -6.56
CA THR A 240 20.51 -15.45 -6.22
C THR A 240 21.73 -16.24 -5.73
N SER A 241 21.60 -17.55 -5.52
CA SER A 241 22.69 -18.41 -4.98
C SER A 241 23.95 -18.41 -5.85
N LYS A 242 23.84 -17.97 -7.11
CA LYS A 242 24.96 -17.88 -8.08
C LYS A 242 25.54 -16.47 -8.19
N LYS A 243 24.94 -15.44 -7.54
CA LYS A 243 25.45 -14.08 -7.59
C LYS A 243 26.51 -13.87 -6.51
N HIS A 244 27.54 -13.13 -6.85
CA HIS A 244 28.50 -12.66 -5.87
C HIS A 244 27.89 -11.50 -5.09
N GLU A 245 27.78 -11.65 -3.79
CA GLU A 245 27.28 -10.58 -2.92
C GLU A 245 28.36 -9.53 -2.70
N LEU A 246 27.97 -8.25 -2.80
CA LEU A 246 28.74 -7.08 -2.44
C LEU A 246 27.93 -6.23 -1.49
N THR A 247 28.54 -5.68 -0.48
CA THR A 247 27.91 -4.82 0.52
C THR A 247 28.35 -3.37 0.38
N ILE A 248 27.39 -2.45 0.37
CA ILE A 248 27.65 -1.00 0.38
C ILE A 248 27.09 -0.42 1.68
N ALA A 249 27.95 0.19 2.48
CA ALA A 249 27.53 1.00 3.62
C ALA A 249 27.10 2.40 3.14
N SER A 250 25.97 2.88 3.60
CA SER A 250 25.39 4.17 3.20
C SER A 250 24.78 4.91 4.38
N ASP A 251 24.59 6.21 4.22
CA ASP A 251 23.85 7.10 5.14
C ASP A 251 22.33 7.10 4.91
N GLY A 252 21.81 6.18 4.09
CA GLY A 252 20.40 6.12 3.76
C GLY A 252 19.98 7.01 2.58
N ASN A 253 20.94 7.43 1.76
CA ASN A 253 20.65 8.25 0.58
C ASN A 253 19.82 7.49 -0.46
N VAL A 254 18.62 8.00 -0.76
CA VAL A 254 17.66 7.40 -1.71
C VAL A 254 18.26 7.27 -3.12
N ALA A 255 19.13 8.21 -3.54
CA ALA A 255 19.78 8.13 -4.85
C ALA A 255 20.70 6.91 -4.96
N ILE A 256 21.40 6.53 -3.88
CA ILE A 256 22.25 5.33 -3.84
C ILE A 256 21.38 4.07 -3.95
N ALA A 257 20.25 4.04 -3.24
CA ALA A 257 19.30 2.92 -3.30
C ALA A 257 18.80 2.70 -4.75
N SER A 258 18.45 3.78 -5.48
CA SER A 258 18.03 3.70 -6.87
C SER A 258 19.16 3.16 -7.77
N ILE A 259 20.39 3.65 -7.62
CA ILE A 259 21.56 3.19 -8.40
C ILE A 259 21.83 1.70 -8.14
N VAL A 260 21.78 1.26 -6.88
CA VAL A 260 21.96 -0.15 -6.51
C VAL A 260 20.86 -1.02 -7.12
N SER A 261 19.61 -0.54 -7.07
CA SER A 261 18.48 -1.19 -7.69
C SER A 261 18.68 -1.38 -9.20
N ASP A 262 19.00 -0.32 -9.93
CA ASP A 262 19.25 -0.35 -11.38
C ASP A 262 20.41 -1.29 -11.73
N PHE A 263 21.46 -1.27 -10.92
CA PHE A 263 22.60 -2.18 -11.09
C PHE A 263 22.18 -3.64 -10.91
N ASN A 264 21.47 -3.96 -9.84
CA ASN A 264 21.03 -5.33 -9.54
C ASN A 264 20.08 -5.89 -10.63
N MET A 265 19.26 -5.03 -11.24
CA MET A 265 18.36 -5.41 -12.34
C MET A 265 19.10 -5.55 -13.69
N SER A 266 20.19 -4.81 -13.91
CA SER A 266 20.87 -4.74 -15.21
C SER A 266 21.81 -5.91 -15.49
N GLN A 267 22.13 -6.75 -14.48
CA GLN A 267 23.11 -7.83 -14.60
C GLN A 267 22.81 -8.99 -13.64
N ASP A 268 23.37 -10.19 -13.94
CA ASP A 268 23.09 -11.43 -13.19
C ASP A 268 24.30 -11.95 -12.39
N ARG A 269 25.42 -11.23 -12.41
CA ARG A 269 26.69 -11.70 -11.82
C ARG A 269 26.83 -11.31 -10.35
N TYR A 270 26.35 -10.14 -9.97
CA TYR A 270 26.50 -9.59 -8.64
C TYR A 270 25.14 -9.28 -8.00
N LEU A 271 25.07 -9.34 -6.69
CA LEU A 271 23.99 -8.82 -5.88
C LEU A 271 24.58 -7.79 -4.92
N VAL A 272 24.28 -6.52 -5.12
CA VAL A 272 24.70 -5.46 -4.21
C VAL A 272 23.67 -5.28 -3.13
N LYS A 273 24.07 -5.43 -1.86
CA LYS A 273 23.25 -5.18 -0.68
C LYS A 273 23.62 -3.83 -0.08
N LEU A 274 22.60 -2.98 0.11
CA LEU A 274 22.76 -1.68 0.71
C LEU A 274 22.50 -1.79 2.22
N VAL A 275 23.51 -1.46 3.04
CA VAL A 275 23.38 -1.41 4.50
C VAL A 275 23.30 0.05 4.91
N ASN A 276 22.16 0.44 5.48
CA ASN A 276 21.95 1.80 5.94
C ASN A 276 22.40 1.97 7.40
N TYR A 277 23.40 2.80 7.60
CA TYR A 277 23.88 3.15 8.95
C TYR A 277 23.24 4.43 9.50
N GLY A 278 22.52 5.20 8.66
CA GLY A 278 21.93 6.49 9.01
C GLY A 278 22.94 7.64 8.97
N THR A 279 22.47 8.83 9.35
CA THR A 279 23.25 10.10 9.28
C THR A 279 23.79 10.57 10.61
N GLU A 280 23.52 9.87 11.70
CA GLU A 280 23.91 10.28 13.05
C GLU A 280 25.35 9.86 13.39
N ASP A 281 26.00 10.57 14.32
CA ASP A 281 27.35 10.24 14.82
C ASP A 281 27.46 8.79 15.32
N ARG A 282 26.38 8.27 15.93
CA ARG A 282 26.29 6.89 16.40
C ARG A 282 26.40 5.87 15.26
N SER A 283 25.99 6.23 14.07
CA SER A 283 26.04 5.37 12.89
C SER A 283 27.47 5.08 12.47
N MET A 284 28.35 6.07 12.55
CA MET A 284 29.76 5.91 12.25
C MET A 284 30.51 5.07 13.33
N GLU A 285 30.06 5.13 14.58
CA GLU A 285 30.59 4.27 15.65
C GLU A 285 30.19 2.80 15.44
N LEU A 286 28.94 2.56 15.02
CA LEU A 286 28.47 1.22 14.68
C LEU A 286 29.28 0.64 13.52
N LEU A 287 29.44 1.40 12.44
CA LEU A 287 30.25 0.99 11.29
C LEU A 287 31.69 0.66 11.68
N ARG A 288 32.33 1.50 12.50
CA ARG A 288 33.70 1.23 13.03
C ARG A 288 33.75 -0.07 13.83
N THR A 289 32.72 -0.31 14.64
CA THR A 289 32.61 -1.52 15.45
C THR A 289 32.53 -2.76 14.58
N GLU A 290 31.73 -2.72 13.50
CA GLU A 290 31.60 -3.84 12.57
C GLU A 290 32.91 -4.08 11.79
N ILE A 291 33.56 -3.02 11.34
CA ILE A 291 34.89 -3.12 10.69
C ILE A 291 35.89 -3.80 11.62
N MET A 292 35.94 -3.39 12.90
CA MET A 292 36.83 -4.00 13.88
C MET A 292 36.47 -5.47 14.17
N ALA A 293 35.19 -5.83 14.02
CA ALA A 293 34.73 -7.21 14.17
C ALA A 293 34.94 -8.07 12.88
N GLY A 294 35.61 -7.53 11.86
CA GLY A 294 35.88 -8.23 10.61
C GLY A 294 34.65 -8.33 9.65
N LYS A 295 33.63 -7.48 9.88
CA LYS A 295 32.42 -7.39 9.07
C LYS A 295 32.38 -6.12 8.21
N ALA A 296 33.55 -5.72 7.67
CA ALA A 296 33.65 -4.53 6.85
C ALA A 296 32.81 -4.67 5.58
N PRO A 297 32.00 -3.66 5.20
CA PRO A 297 31.38 -3.59 3.90
C PRO A 297 32.43 -3.52 2.79
N ASP A 298 32.07 -3.95 1.57
CA ASP A 298 32.97 -3.91 0.42
C ASP A 298 33.18 -2.48 -0.08
N LEU A 299 32.17 -1.63 0.04
CA LEU A 299 32.16 -0.24 -0.41
C LEU A 299 31.51 0.67 0.67
N TYR A 300 31.88 1.95 0.60
CA TYR A 300 31.36 2.99 1.48
C TYR A 300 30.85 4.16 0.67
N CYS A 301 29.62 4.61 0.97
CA CYS A 301 29.01 5.77 0.31
C CYS A 301 28.28 6.63 1.35
N PHE A 302 28.98 7.63 1.86
CA PHE A 302 28.47 8.63 2.79
C PHE A 302 28.66 10.02 2.19
N LYS A 303 27.76 10.96 2.55
CA LYS A 303 27.93 12.38 2.24
C LYS A 303 28.95 13.03 3.14
#